data_3c5d711fc5d0beb1621db4f4a47eac86
#
_entry.id   3c5d711fc5d0beb1621db4f4a47eac86
#
_cell.length_a   1.000
_cell.length_b   1.000
_cell.length_c   1.000
_cell.angle_alpha   90.00
_cell.angle_beta   90.00
_cell.angle_gamma   90.00
#
_symmetry.space_group_name_H-M   'P 1'
#
loop_
_entity.id
_entity.type
_entity.pdbx_description
1 polymer ?
#
loop_
_entity_poly.entity_id
_entity_poly.type
_entity_poly.pdbx_seq_one_letter_code
_entity_poly.pdbx_strand_id
1 'polypeptide(L)'
;MLQGAELAAAKLNAQGGIRGQLVEIVPIDDQADPEVAKSAATAAVAAGLDAVVGPYNSGAGEQSLPIFIDDGFVPLRLTSADTTAGLGFTLQPMTSQIAPVASAAIGDWVGASSVAIVVDETQDYTKFAAEAIESSLNARGITVTSVTNISPGASSYSDAIGTALADAPDLIYVVTYYPEAAVIAADVQASGIDVTCMVDYGGFDQGYITSAGTKTAQTCSVVGVPSPSDYPESETLIDAFEDMFNVAPGSWSPYTYDSVLILADAIERANSTDAAALTEALASTSGWSGWTGAVRFETNTGNRLPAPVTLNRVTDDGKFTVDSTWATTVGFAF
;
A
#
# COMPACT_ATOMS: atom_id res chain seq x y z
N MET A 1 -7.57 -7.79 2.31
CA MET A 1 -8.14 -7.03 1.16
C MET A 1 -9.52 -7.53 0.77
N LEU A 2 -9.71 -8.77 0.33
CA LEU A 2 -11.03 -9.29 -0.09
C LEU A 2 -12.16 -8.99 0.94
N GLN A 3 -11.93 -9.27 2.22
CA GLN A 3 -12.90 -9.01 3.30
C GLN A 3 -13.30 -7.52 3.41
N GLY A 4 -12.42 -6.57 3.09
CA GLY A 4 -12.79 -5.15 3.03
C GLY A 4 -13.80 -4.86 1.93
N ALA A 5 -13.61 -5.44 0.74
CA ALA A 5 -14.58 -5.34 -0.36
C ALA A 5 -15.92 -6.01 -0.03
N GLU A 6 -15.88 -7.18 0.61
CA GLU A 6 -17.09 -7.91 1.05
C GLU A 6 -17.89 -7.13 2.10
N LEU A 7 -17.20 -6.48 3.06
CA LEU A 7 -17.86 -5.61 4.03
C LEU A 7 -18.55 -4.42 3.35
N ALA A 8 -17.89 -3.80 2.37
CA ALA A 8 -18.47 -2.71 1.60
C ALA A 8 -19.70 -3.16 0.79
N ALA A 9 -19.62 -4.32 0.15
CA ALA A 9 -20.75 -4.91 -0.57
C ALA A 9 -21.92 -5.22 0.35
N ALA A 10 -21.67 -5.78 1.54
CA ALA A 10 -22.70 -6.03 2.54
C ALA A 10 -23.40 -4.74 2.98
N LYS A 11 -22.64 -3.66 3.21
CA LYS A 11 -23.19 -2.34 3.54
C LYS A 11 -24.07 -1.79 2.41
N LEU A 12 -23.58 -1.83 1.17
CA LEU A 12 -24.35 -1.38 0.00
C LEU A 12 -25.64 -2.18 -0.16
N ASN A 13 -25.56 -3.50 -0.03
CA ASN A 13 -26.71 -4.40 -0.16
C ASN A 13 -27.76 -4.18 0.92
N ALA A 14 -27.36 -3.88 2.15
CA ALA A 14 -28.27 -3.50 3.22
C ALA A 14 -29.03 -2.20 2.93
N GLN A 15 -28.49 -1.34 2.04
CA GLN A 15 -29.11 -0.10 1.57
C GLN A 15 -29.91 -0.26 0.24
N GLY A 16 -29.98 -1.47 -0.31
CA GLY A 16 -30.69 -1.77 -1.55
C GLY A 16 -29.79 -1.93 -2.79
N GLY A 17 -28.47 -2.02 -2.59
CA GLY A 17 -27.49 -2.18 -3.66
C GLY A 17 -27.16 -0.86 -4.38
N ILE A 18 -26.54 -0.96 -5.55
CA ILE A 18 -26.23 0.17 -6.43
C ILE A 18 -27.32 0.25 -7.50
N ARG A 19 -28.02 1.37 -7.60
CA ARG A 19 -29.14 1.56 -8.54
C ARG A 19 -30.21 0.45 -8.45
N GLY A 20 -30.42 -0.08 -7.24
CA GLY A 20 -31.37 -1.15 -6.97
C GLY A 20 -30.89 -2.57 -7.34
N GLN A 21 -29.63 -2.73 -7.68
CA GLN A 21 -29.01 -4.04 -7.95
C GLN A 21 -28.04 -4.40 -6.82
N LEU A 22 -28.10 -5.64 -6.35
CA LEU A 22 -27.19 -6.11 -5.31
C LEU A 22 -25.77 -6.25 -5.85
N VAL A 23 -24.79 -5.94 -5.00
CA VAL A 23 -23.37 -6.05 -5.29
C VAL A 23 -22.89 -7.45 -4.92
N GLU A 24 -22.22 -8.11 -5.85
CA GLU A 24 -21.51 -9.36 -5.63
C GLU A 24 -20.02 -9.15 -5.83
N ILE A 25 -19.20 -9.62 -4.89
CA ILE A 25 -17.75 -9.60 -5.01
C ILE A 25 -17.28 -10.93 -5.59
N VAL A 26 -16.66 -10.87 -6.76
CA VAL A 26 -16.06 -12.03 -7.43
C VAL A 26 -14.55 -11.95 -7.28
N PRO A 27 -13.93 -12.76 -6.40
CA PRO A 27 -12.49 -12.72 -6.20
C PRO A 27 -11.75 -13.30 -7.42
N ILE A 28 -10.66 -12.61 -7.80
CA ILE A 28 -9.76 -13.04 -8.87
C ILE A 28 -8.37 -13.10 -8.26
N ASP A 29 -7.73 -14.27 -8.31
CA ASP A 29 -6.37 -14.49 -7.82
C ASP A 29 -5.38 -14.38 -8.98
N ASP A 30 -4.57 -13.34 -8.98
CA ASP A 30 -3.50 -13.09 -9.94
C ASP A 30 -2.15 -13.69 -9.50
N GLN A 31 -2.09 -14.29 -8.29
CA GLN A 31 -0.91 -14.90 -7.70
C GLN A 31 0.32 -13.97 -7.61
N ALA A 32 0.11 -12.66 -7.69
CA ALA A 32 1.15 -11.65 -7.83
C ALA A 32 2.08 -11.88 -9.05
N ASP A 33 1.61 -12.66 -10.04
CA ASP A 33 2.34 -12.99 -11.26
C ASP A 33 1.76 -12.21 -12.45
N PRO A 34 2.58 -11.44 -13.20
CA PRO A 34 2.11 -10.63 -14.33
C PRO A 34 1.41 -11.41 -15.44
N GLU A 35 1.88 -12.63 -15.77
CA GLU A 35 1.26 -13.45 -16.83
C GLU A 35 -0.05 -14.09 -16.35
N VAL A 36 -0.14 -14.48 -15.08
CA VAL A 36 -1.39 -14.94 -14.46
C VAL A 36 -2.39 -13.79 -14.41
N ALA A 37 -1.98 -12.60 -14.00
CA ALA A 37 -2.81 -11.39 -13.96
C ALA A 37 -3.42 -11.06 -15.33
N LYS A 38 -2.61 -11.13 -16.38
CA LYS A 38 -3.06 -10.93 -17.77
C LYS A 38 -4.15 -11.93 -18.19
N SER A 39 -3.93 -13.20 -17.87
CA SER A 39 -4.87 -14.27 -18.17
C SER A 39 -6.16 -14.14 -17.36
N ALA A 40 -6.04 -13.79 -16.07
CA ALA A 40 -7.15 -13.59 -15.15
C ALA A 40 -8.00 -12.37 -15.55
N ALA A 41 -7.39 -11.25 -15.96
CA ALA A 41 -8.11 -10.08 -16.47
C ALA A 41 -8.91 -10.41 -17.73
N THR A 42 -8.31 -11.14 -18.68
CA THR A 42 -9.02 -11.60 -19.90
C THR A 42 -10.23 -12.45 -19.56
N ALA A 43 -10.10 -13.37 -18.59
CA ALA A 43 -11.21 -14.22 -18.15
C ALA A 43 -12.29 -13.41 -17.42
N ALA A 44 -11.91 -12.43 -16.61
CA ALA A 44 -12.83 -11.56 -15.88
C ALA A 44 -13.68 -10.70 -16.84
N VAL A 45 -13.05 -10.09 -17.84
CA VAL A 45 -13.75 -9.37 -18.92
C VAL A 45 -14.75 -10.29 -19.62
N ALA A 46 -14.34 -11.49 -20.01
CA ALA A 46 -15.23 -12.48 -20.66
C ALA A 46 -16.38 -12.95 -19.77
N ALA A 47 -16.23 -12.89 -18.44
CA ALA A 47 -17.28 -13.24 -17.48
C ALA A 47 -18.36 -12.15 -17.34
N GLY A 48 -18.14 -10.95 -17.91
CA GLY A 48 -19.11 -9.86 -17.91
C GLY A 48 -19.27 -9.17 -16.54
N LEU A 49 -18.16 -8.94 -15.85
CA LEU A 49 -18.15 -8.14 -14.62
C LEU A 49 -18.46 -6.68 -14.94
N ASP A 50 -19.03 -5.94 -13.99
CA ASP A 50 -19.42 -4.53 -14.17
C ASP A 50 -18.34 -3.55 -13.73
N ALA A 51 -17.44 -3.95 -12.83
CA ALA A 51 -16.42 -3.08 -12.22
C ALA A 51 -15.24 -3.90 -11.69
N VAL A 52 -14.11 -3.23 -11.44
CA VAL A 52 -12.89 -3.86 -10.93
C VAL A 52 -12.25 -3.04 -9.82
N VAL A 53 -11.88 -3.70 -8.72
CA VAL A 53 -11.05 -3.18 -7.62
C VAL A 53 -9.80 -4.05 -7.51
N GLY A 54 -8.64 -3.45 -7.69
CA GLY A 54 -7.36 -4.15 -7.83
C GLY A 54 -6.74 -3.92 -9.21
N PRO A 55 -5.65 -4.62 -9.52
CA PRO A 55 -4.88 -5.52 -8.67
C PRO A 55 -4.06 -4.79 -7.58
N TYR A 56 -3.41 -5.55 -6.71
CA TYR A 56 -2.54 -5.00 -5.67
C TYR A 56 -1.09 -4.86 -6.14
N ASN A 57 -0.50 -5.92 -6.70
CA ASN A 57 0.88 -5.91 -7.15
C ASN A 57 1.05 -5.08 -8.43
N SER A 58 2.06 -4.21 -8.46
CA SER A 58 2.24 -3.28 -9.58
C SER A 58 2.60 -3.98 -10.89
N GLY A 59 3.47 -5.01 -10.87
CA GLY A 59 3.76 -5.80 -12.05
C GLY A 59 2.54 -6.53 -12.62
N ALA A 60 1.67 -7.06 -11.75
CA ALA A 60 0.36 -7.61 -12.16
C ALA A 60 -0.53 -6.52 -12.77
N GLY A 61 -0.51 -5.31 -12.18
CA GLY A 61 -1.26 -4.15 -12.66
C GLY A 61 -0.84 -3.67 -14.04
N GLU A 62 0.45 -3.62 -14.33
CA GLU A 62 0.96 -3.22 -15.65
C GLU A 62 0.43 -4.11 -16.78
N GLN A 63 0.22 -5.40 -16.50
CA GLN A 63 -0.28 -6.35 -17.49
C GLN A 63 -1.81 -6.45 -17.55
N SER A 64 -2.51 -6.29 -16.43
CA SER A 64 -3.96 -6.51 -16.34
C SER A 64 -4.79 -5.24 -16.53
N LEU A 65 -4.34 -4.08 -16.00
CA LEU A 65 -5.11 -2.84 -16.06
C LEU A 65 -5.42 -2.37 -17.49
N PRO A 66 -4.48 -2.43 -18.46
CA PRO A 66 -4.80 -2.09 -19.85
C PRO A 66 -5.92 -2.95 -20.45
N ILE A 67 -5.99 -4.25 -20.10
CA ILE A 67 -7.02 -5.16 -20.59
C ILE A 67 -8.41 -4.72 -20.10
N PHE A 68 -8.53 -4.37 -18.82
CA PHE A 68 -9.78 -3.85 -18.27
C PHE A 68 -10.17 -2.52 -18.91
N ILE A 69 -9.20 -1.60 -19.09
CA ILE A 69 -9.46 -0.27 -19.69
C ILE A 69 -9.89 -0.39 -21.15
N ASP A 70 -9.23 -1.24 -21.92
CA ASP A 70 -9.56 -1.47 -23.35
C ASP A 70 -10.97 -2.06 -23.51
N ASP A 71 -11.48 -2.80 -22.52
CA ASP A 71 -12.85 -3.32 -22.50
C ASP A 71 -13.87 -2.35 -21.85
N GLY A 72 -13.43 -1.14 -21.49
CA GLY A 72 -14.31 -0.09 -20.99
C GLY A 72 -14.51 -0.03 -19.48
N PHE A 73 -13.68 -0.69 -18.70
CA PHE A 73 -13.68 -0.56 -17.25
C PHE A 73 -12.92 0.69 -16.78
N VAL A 74 -13.29 1.19 -15.61
CA VAL A 74 -12.52 2.20 -14.87
C VAL A 74 -12.00 1.57 -13.58
N PRO A 75 -10.77 1.04 -13.58
CA PRO A 75 -10.25 0.32 -12.41
C PRO A 75 -10.03 1.23 -11.19
N LEU A 76 -10.41 0.76 -10.01
CA LEU A 76 -9.92 1.24 -8.72
C LEU A 76 -8.70 0.37 -8.32
N ARG A 77 -7.54 0.70 -8.89
CA ARG A 77 -6.30 -0.05 -8.66
C ARG A 77 -5.77 0.14 -7.25
N LEU A 78 -5.04 -0.86 -6.75
CA LEU A 78 -4.36 -0.84 -5.45
C LEU A 78 -2.83 -0.90 -5.62
N THR A 79 -2.36 -0.64 -6.83
CA THR A 79 -0.94 -0.57 -7.19
C THR A 79 -0.32 0.75 -6.71
N SER A 80 0.96 0.75 -6.39
CA SER A 80 1.69 1.92 -5.90
C SER A 80 2.91 2.32 -6.73
N ALA A 81 3.34 1.54 -7.74
CA ALA A 81 4.38 1.98 -8.67
C ALA A 81 3.84 3.04 -9.64
N ASP A 82 4.61 4.11 -9.87
CA ASP A 82 4.23 5.22 -10.75
C ASP A 82 4.01 4.79 -12.21
N THR A 83 4.55 3.66 -12.64
CA THR A 83 4.28 3.05 -13.95
C THR A 83 2.80 2.74 -14.18
N THR A 84 2.02 2.58 -13.11
CA THR A 84 0.57 2.36 -13.18
C THR A 84 -0.25 3.66 -13.07
N ALA A 85 0.39 4.82 -12.96
CA ALA A 85 -0.31 6.11 -12.93
C ALA A 85 -1.08 6.34 -14.23
N GLY A 86 -2.34 6.80 -14.12
CA GLY A 86 -3.22 6.98 -15.28
C GLY A 86 -3.94 5.70 -15.74
N LEU A 87 -3.65 4.53 -15.16
CA LEU A 87 -4.38 3.30 -15.41
C LEU A 87 -5.55 3.13 -14.43
N GLY A 88 -6.51 4.06 -14.48
CA GLY A 88 -7.62 4.15 -13.53
C GLY A 88 -7.29 5.01 -12.30
N PHE A 89 -8.01 4.80 -11.21
CA PHE A 89 -7.89 5.60 -9.98
C PHE A 89 -7.33 4.76 -8.83
N THR A 90 -6.73 5.41 -7.82
CA THR A 90 -6.23 4.72 -6.62
C THR A 90 -6.39 5.55 -5.36
N LEU A 91 -6.70 4.88 -4.26
CA LEU A 91 -6.70 5.47 -2.92
C LEU A 91 -5.34 5.30 -2.23
N GLN A 92 -4.48 4.42 -2.75
CA GLN A 92 -3.15 4.17 -2.20
C GLN A 92 -2.15 5.26 -2.66
N PRO A 93 -1.13 5.56 -1.84
CA PRO A 93 -0.04 6.41 -2.26
C PRO A 93 0.83 5.73 -3.33
N MET A 94 1.40 6.56 -4.19
CA MET A 94 2.33 6.14 -5.24
C MET A 94 3.78 6.29 -4.77
N THR A 95 4.73 5.61 -5.42
CA THR A 95 6.17 5.72 -5.07
C THR A 95 6.68 7.15 -5.06
N SER A 96 6.22 8.00 -5.99
CA SER A 96 6.52 9.44 -6.01
C SER A 96 5.93 10.23 -4.83
N GLN A 97 4.94 9.69 -4.13
CA GLN A 97 4.36 10.28 -2.92
C GLN A 97 4.97 9.68 -1.65
N ILE A 98 5.39 8.41 -1.69
CA ILE A 98 5.99 7.69 -0.56
C ILE A 98 7.44 8.14 -0.32
N ALA A 99 8.27 8.14 -1.36
CA ALA A 99 9.71 8.39 -1.24
C ALA A 99 10.07 9.76 -0.61
N PRO A 100 9.39 10.88 -0.93
CA PRO A 100 9.64 12.15 -0.26
C PRO A 100 9.36 12.13 1.25
N VAL A 101 8.31 11.43 1.68
CA VAL A 101 7.96 11.31 3.11
C VAL A 101 8.96 10.42 3.82
N ALA A 102 9.33 9.28 3.22
CA ALA A 102 10.33 8.37 3.76
C ALA A 102 11.70 9.06 3.89
N SER A 103 12.18 9.74 2.84
CA SER A 103 13.47 10.45 2.87
C SER A 103 13.48 11.62 3.86
N ALA A 104 12.35 12.31 4.04
CA ALA A 104 12.19 13.32 5.08
C ALA A 104 12.24 12.69 6.48
N ALA A 105 11.57 11.55 6.69
CA ALA A 105 11.66 10.84 7.96
C ALA A 105 13.09 10.39 8.27
N ILE A 106 13.83 9.91 7.28
CA ILE A 106 15.24 9.51 7.41
C ILE A 106 16.12 10.70 7.78
N GLY A 107 16.03 11.81 7.03
CA GLY A 107 16.91 12.96 7.26
C GLY A 107 16.48 13.85 8.41
N ASP A 108 15.22 14.23 8.48
CA ASP A 108 14.75 15.27 9.41
C ASP A 108 14.31 14.70 10.77
N TRP A 109 13.80 13.45 10.77
CA TRP A 109 13.33 12.81 12.00
C TRP A 109 14.41 11.92 12.65
N VAL A 110 14.99 10.97 11.88
CA VAL A 110 16.07 10.10 12.36
C VAL A 110 17.38 10.88 12.46
N GLY A 111 17.62 11.83 11.56
CA GLY A 111 18.88 12.58 11.47
C GLY A 111 19.98 11.80 10.77
N ALA A 112 19.64 10.79 9.97
CA ALA A 112 20.61 9.99 9.24
C ALA A 112 21.19 10.77 8.04
N SER A 113 22.49 10.68 7.85
CA SER A 113 23.24 11.28 6.73
C SER A 113 23.71 10.25 5.71
N SER A 114 23.66 8.97 6.08
CA SER A 114 24.07 7.85 5.25
C SER A 114 23.09 6.67 5.38
N VAL A 115 22.76 6.04 4.25
CA VAL A 115 21.74 4.99 4.16
C VAL A 115 22.26 3.83 3.30
N ALA A 116 22.13 2.60 3.79
CA ALA A 116 22.23 1.40 2.96
C ALA A 116 20.81 0.94 2.57
N ILE A 117 20.61 0.58 1.31
CA ILE A 117 19.35 0.06 0.80
C ILE A 117 19.49 -1.44 0.58
N VAL A 118 18.54 -2.24 1.08
CA VAL A 118 18.39 -3.67 0.75
C VAL A 118 17.08 -3.81 -0.02
N VAL A 119 17.14 -4.37 -1.23
CA VAL A 119 15.99 -4.40 -2.14
C VAL A 119 15.75 -5.79 -2.74
N ASP A 120 14.49 -6.21 -2.77
CA ASP A 120 14.06 -7.35 -3.60
C ASP A 120 14.01 -6.90 -5.07
N GLU A 121 14.98 -7.37 -5.86
CA GLU A 121 15.10 -7.04 -7.29
C GLU A 121 14.13 -7.81 -8.20
N THR A 122 13.33 -8.72 -7.66
CA THR A 122 12.46 -9.60 -8.46
C THR A 122 11.07 -9.02 -8.70
N GLN A 123 10.66 -8.04 -7.89
CA GLN A 123 9.34 -7.41 -7.96
C GLN A 123 9.43 -6.00 -8.53
N ASP A 124 8.52 -5.65 -9.44
CA ASP A 124 8.56 -4.33 -10.09
C ASP A 124 8.32 -3.19 -9.11
N TYR A 125 7.37 -3.35 -8.17
CA TYR A 125 7.15 -2.33 -7.14
C TYR A 125 8.43 -2.02 -6.34
N THR A 126 9.13 -3.04 -5.85
CA THR A 126 10.32 -2.84 -5.00
C THR A 126 11.48 -2.21 -5.76
N LYS A 127 11.67 -2.54 -7.04
CA LYS A 127 12.64 -1.85 -7.91
C LYS A 127 12.33 -0.36 -8.01
N PHE A 128 11.10 -0.01 -8.40
CA PHE A 128 10.68 1.39 -8.52
C PHE A 128 10.73 2.14 -7.20
N ALA A 129 10.35 1.49 -6.09
CA ALA A 129 10.44 2.09 -4.76
C ALA A 129 11.90 2.36 -4.36
N ALA A 130 12.83 1.43 -4.64
CA ALA A 130 14.25 1.62 -4.36
C ALA A 130 14.85 2.77 -5.19
N GLU A 131 14.54 2.86 -6.47
CA GLU A 131 14.97 3.97 -7.33
C GLU A 131 14.41 5.33 -6.86
N ALA A 132 13.13 5.34 -6.46
CA ALA A 132 12.47 6.55 -5.99
C ALA A 132 13.06 7.03 -4.66
N ILE A 133 13.30 6.13 -3.70
CA ILE A 133 13.89 6.51 -2.41
C ILE A 133 15.36 6.92 -2.58
N GLU A 134 16.16 6.23 -3.39
CA GLU A 134 17.53 6.62 -3.69
C GLU A 134 17.60 8.03 -4.29
N SER A 135 16.75 8.30 -5.29
CA SER A 135 16.64 9.63 -5.90
C SER A 135 16.26 10.70 -4.87
N SER A 136 15.28 10.40 -4.00
CA SER A 136 14.80 11.32 -2.98
C SER A 136 15.84 11.59 -1.89
N LEU A 137 16.60 10.57 -1.47
CA LEU A 137 17.72 10.70 -0.51
C LEU A 137 18.83 11.57 -1.11
N ASN A 138 19.24 11.30 -2.35
CA ASN A 138 20.26 12.07 -3.06
C ASN A 138 19.85 13.55 -3.22
N ALA A 139 18.58 13.81 -3.54
CA ALA A 139 18.05 15.18 -3.64
C ALA A 139 18.12 15.95 -2.31
N ARG A 140 18.12 15.24 -1.18
CA ARG A 140 18.26 15.79 0.17
C ARG A 140 19.72 15.85 0.66
N GLY A 141 20.68 15.39 -0.14
CA GLY A 141 22.10 15.31 0.23
C GLY A 141 22.41 14.18 1.22
N ILE A 142 21.56 13.19 1.34
CA ILE A 142 21.77 11.99 2.14
C ILE A 142 22.49 10.97 1.27
N THR A 143 23.62 10.45 1.75
CA THR A 143 24.46 9.53 0.98
C THR A 143 23.88 8.12 0.98
N VAL A 144 23.62 7.53 -0.19
CA VAL A 144 23.36 6.10 -0.31
C VAL A 144 24.71 5.38 -0.38
N THR A 145 25.03 4.62 0.68
CA THR A 145 26.34 3.93 0.79
C THR A 145 26.38 2.65 -0.04
N SER A 146 25.25 1.96 -0.13
CA SER A 146 25.12 0.74 -0.92
C SER A 146 23.67 0.47 -1.29
N VAL A 147 23.48 -0.24 -2.41
CA VAL A 147 22.21 -0.88 -2.79
C VAL A 147 22.48 -2.36 -2.92
N THR A 148 21.93 -3.16 -2.03
CA THR A 148 22.17 -4.61 -1.97
C THR A 148 20.92 -5.35 -2.42
N ASN A 149 21.06 -6.10 -3.52
CA ASN A 149 19.94 -6.87 -4.09
C ASN A 149 19.76 -8.20 -3.35
N ILE A 150 18.52 -8.57 -3.14
CA ILE A 150 18.15 -9.89 -2.65
C ILE A 150 17.11 -10.55 -3.57
N SER A 151 16.92 -11.85 -3.39
CA SER A 151 15.81 -12.60 -3.97
C SER A 151 14.97 -13.18 -2.84
N PRO A 152 13.61 -13.23 -2.99
CA PRO A 152 12.73 -13.70 -1.94
C PRO A 152 12.87 -15.18 -1.61
N GLY A 153 12.36 -15.58 -0.43
CA GLY A 153 12.25 -16.98 0.01
C GLY A 153 13.47 -17.52 0.74
N ALA A 154 14.49 -16.71 1.03
CA ALA A 154 15.59 -17.15 1.87
C ALA A 154 15.20 -17.19 3.36
N SER A 155 15.75 -18.16 4.11
CA SER A 155 15.55 -18.25 5.55
C SER A 155 16.44 -17.29 6.35
N SER A 156 17.42 -16.65 5.72
CA SER A 156 18.30 -15.61 6.27
C SER A 156 18.90 -14.78 5.16
N TYR A 157 19.10 -13.50 5.42
CA TYR A 157 19.76 -12.52 4.57
C TYR A 157 21.03 -11.94 5.23
N SER A 158 21.60 -12.65 6.21
CA SER A 158 22.77 -12.19 7.00
C SER A 158 23.95 -11.73 6.14
N ASP A 159 24.24 -12.42 5.03
CA ASP A 159 25.33 -12.05 4.11
C ASP A 159 25.02 -10.72 3.38
N ALA A 160 23.79 -10.54 2.93
CA ALA A 160 23.34 -9.29 2.32
C ALA A 160 23.37 -8.13 3.33
N ILE A 161 22.95 -8.38 4.57
CA ILE A 161 23.02 -7.40 5.67
C ILE A 161 24.50 -7.07 5.98
N GLY A 162 25.37 -8.06 6.07
CA GLY A 162 26.81 -7.83 6.26
C GLY A 162 27.41 -6.96 5.16
N THR A 163 26.98 -7.16 3.90
CA THR A 163 27.40 -6.34 2.76
C THR A 163 26.84 -4.91 2.87
N ALA A 164 25.55 -4.76 3.16
CA ALA A 164 24.90 -3.46 3.28
C ALA A 164 25.50 -2.61 4.41
N LEU A 165 25.90 -3.23 5.51
CA LEU A 165 26.44 -2.54 6.69
C LEU A 165 27.97 -2.35 6.65
N ALA A 166 28.69 -2.77 5.59
CA ALA A 166 30.16 -2.72 5.51
C ALA A 166 30.73 -1.30 5.63
N ASP A 167 30.03 -0.32 5.10
CA ASP A 167 30.41 1.10 5.14
C ASP A 167 29.85 1.87 6.34
N ALA A 168 29.34 1.15 7.36
CA ALA A 168 28.77 1.69 8.59
C ALA A 168 27.74 2.82 8.37
N PRO A 169 26.65 2.57 7.61
CA PRO A 169 25.59 3.57 7.40
C PRO A 169 24.86 3.90 8.70
N ASP A 170 24.30 5.12 8.78
CA ASP A 170 23.47 5.52 9.92
C ASP A 170 22.12 4.76 9.95
N LEU A 171 21.65 4.34 8.76
CA LEU A 171 20.37 3.68 8.61
C LEU A 171 20.40 2.61 7.51
N ILE A 172 19.73 1.49 7.75
CA ILE A 172 19.40 0.47 6.74
C ILE A 172 17.92 0.64 6.34
N TYR A 173 17.68 0.82 5.03
CA TYR A 173 16.35 0.94 4.45
C TYR A 173 15.99 -0.31 3.67
N VAL A 174 14.88 -0.97 4.04
CA VAL A 174 14.51 -2.31 3.57
C VAL A 174 13.34 -2.21 2.60
N VAL A 175 13.58 -2.44 1.32
CA VAL A 175 12.59 -2.30 0.23
C VAL A 175 12.17 -3.68 -0.26
N THR A 176 11.29 -4.32 0.52
CA THR A 176 10.76 -5.66 0.23
C THR A 176 9.30 -5.76 0.66
N TYR A 177 8.63 -6.85 0.27
CA TYR A 177 7.37 -7.22 0.88
C TYR A 177 7.56 -7.81 2.29
N TYR A 178 6.45 -7.95 3.02
CA TYR A 178 6.47 -8.31 4.45
C TYR A 178 7.18 -9.62 4.81
N PRO A 179 7.16 -10.71 3.99
CA PRO A 179 7.84 -11.94 4.38
C PRO A 179 9.36 -11.73 4.53
N GLU A 180 9.99 -11.13 3.54
CA GLU A 180 11.42 -10.87 3.51
C GLU A 180 11.80 -9.77 4.50
N ALA A 181 11.01 -8.71 4.62
CA ALA A 181 11.24 -7.65 5.60
C ALA A 181 11.32 -8.21 7.03
N ALA A 182 10.50 -9.20 7.37
CA ALA A 182 10.52 -9.85 8.68
C ALA A 182 11.83 -10.61 8.94
N VAL A 183 12.33 -11.34 7.94
CA VAL A 183 13.62 -12.06 8.02
C VAL A 183 14.78 -11.07 8.13
N ILE A 184 14.76 -10.01 7.32
CA ILE A 184 15.79 -8.97 7.33
C ILE A 184 15.83 -8.25 8.70
N ALA A 185 14.68 -7.88 9.27
CA ALA A 185 14.63 -7.25 10.58
C ALA A 185 15.24 -8.14 11.67
N ALA A 186 15.00 -9.47 11.61
CA ALA A 186 15.61 -10.42 12.51
C ALA A 186 17.12 -10.53 12.32
N ASP A 187 17.61 -10.55 11.09
CA ASP A 187 19.02 -10.61 10.77
C ASP A 187 19.77 -9.31 11.15
N VAL A 188 19.16 -8.15 10.94
CA VAL A 188 19.68 -6.85 11.41
C VAL A 188 19.81 -6.86 12.94
N GLN A 189 18.78 -7.29 13.65
CA GLN A 189 18.83 -7.42 15.11
C GLN A 189 19.92 -8.41 15.57
N ALA A 190 20.04 -9.56 14.90
CA ALA A 190 21.01 -10.59 15.21
C ALA A 190 22.46 -10.18 14.92
N SER A 191 22.69 -9.25 14.00
CA SER A 191 24.01 -8.73 13.67
C SER A 191 24.68 -8.02 14.86
N GLY A 192 23.90 -7.50 15.80
CA GLY A 192 24.37 -6.72 16.93
C GLY A 192 25.00 -5.37 16.57
N ILE A 193 24.91 -4.95 15.31
CA ILE A 193 25.40 -3.65 14.83
C ILE A 193 24.37 -2.59 15.22
N ASP A 194 24.85 -1.49 15.79
CA ASP A 194 24.02 -0.33 16.14
C ASP A 194 23.71 0.47 14.85
N VAL A 195 22.60 0.15 14.21
CA VAL A 195 22.11 0.80 13.00
C VAL A 195 20.61 1.00 13.10
N THR A 196 20.13 2.16 12.69
CA THR A 196 18.66 2.39 12.60
C THR A 196 18.08 1.56 11.47
N CYS A 197 16.96 0.89 11.72
CA CYS A 197 16.25 0.09 10.72
C CYS A 197 14.93 0.75 10.34
N MET A 198 14.68 0.87 9.02
CA MET A 198 13.42 1.35 8.48
C MET A 198 12.98 0.47 7.32
N VAL A 199 11.73 0.00 7.38
CA VAL A 199 11.10 -0.84 6.35
C VAL A 199 10.25 0.04 5.45
N ASP A 200 10.33 -0.19 4.14
CA ASP A 200 9.52 0.50 3.14
C ASP A 200 8.04 0.08 3.18
N TYR A 201 7.23 0.83 2.48
CA TYR A 201 5.78 0.66 2.34
C TYR A 201 5.34 -0.77 1.96
N GLY A 202 6.12 -1.49 1.14
CA GLY A 202 5.85 -2.89 0.79
C GLY A 202 5.83 -3.84 2.00
N GLY A 203 6.55 -3.51 3.07
CA GLY A 203 6.56 -4.28 4.31
C GLY A 203 5.44 -3.91 5.29
N PHE A 204 4.62 -2.89 5.00
CA PHE A 204 3.52 -2.46 5.86
C PHE A 204 2.32 -3.42 5.77
N ASP A 205 2.48 -4.59 6.36
CA ASP A 205 1.44 -5.63 6.44
C ASP A 205 1.50 -6.33 7.80
N GLN A 206 0.35 -6.71 8.35
CA GLN A 206 0.28 -7.43 9.63
C GLN A 206 1.12 -8.72 9.61
N GLY A 207 1.33 -9.30 8.44
CA GLY A 207 2.21 -10.45 8.21
C GLY A 207 3.67 -10.19 8.60
N TYR A 208 4.16 -8.95 8.46
CA TYR A 208 5.49 -8.55 8.96
C TYR A 208 5.61 -8.80 10.46
N ILE A 209 4.65 -8.30 11.24
CA ILE A 209 4.66 -8.45 12.71
C ILE A 209 4.49 -9.91 13.10
N THR A 210 3.59 -10.63 12.42
CA THR A 210 3.33 -12.05 12.71
C THR A 210 4.56 -12.91 12.42
N SER A 211 5.28 -12.64 11.33
CA SER A 211 6.45 -13.42 10.91
C SER A 211 7.70 -13.09 11.72
N ALA A 212 7.96 -11.81 12.00
CA ALA A 212 9.11 -11.37 12.79
C ALA A 212 8.93 -11.61 14.29
N GLY A 213 7.68 -11.63 14.76
CA GLY A 213 7.32 -11.49 16.17
C GLY A 213 7.41 -10.04 16.63
N THR A 214 6.54 -9.66 17.58
CA THR A 214 6.36 -8.26 18.01
C THR A 214 7.67 -7.57 18.38
N LYS A 215 8.53 -8.21 19.17
CA LYS A 215 9.79 -7.60 19.64
C LYS A 215 10.77 -7.31 18.51
N THR A 216 10.89 -8.19 17.55
CA THR A 216 11.76 -7.99 16.38
C THR A 216 11.15 -6.93 15.47
N ALA A 217 9.85 -7.00 15.22
CA ALA A 217 9.16 -6.00 14.41
C ALA A 217 9.26 -4.57 14.99
N GLN A 218 9.35 -4.43 16.32
CA GLN A 218 9.55 -3.14 17.00
C GLN A 218 10.95 -2.53 16.79
N THR A 219 11.91 -3.28 16.27
CA THR A 219 13.28 -2.76 16.05
C THR A 219 13.37 -1.88 14.80
N CYS A 220 12.40 -1.96 13.89
CA CYS A 220 12.34 -1.14 12.69
C CYS A 220 11.10 -0.23 12.71
N SER A 221 11.27 1.02 12.29
CA SER A 221 10.14 1.85 11.87
C SER A 221 9.64 1.40 10.50
N VAL A 222 8.37 1.60 10.19
CA VAL A 222 7.79 1.16 8.92
C VAL A 222 7.10 2.32 8.22
N VAL A 223 7.51 2.61 7.00
CA VAL A 223 6.79 3.55 6.13
C VAL A 223 5.49 2.89 5.68
N GLY A 224 4.39 3.59 5.78
CA GLY A 224 3.09 3.02 5.46
C GLY A 224 2.01 4.08 5.34
N VAL A 225 0.83 3.68 5.71
CA VAL A 225 -0.34 4.54 5.88
C VAL A 225 -0.84 4.41 7.31
N PRO A 226 -1.81 5.21 7.76
CA PRO A 226 -2.45 4.97 9.04
C PRO A 226 -3.03 3.55 9.11
N SER A 227 -2.85 2.87 10.25
CA SER A 227 -3.48 1.57 10.47
C SER A 227 -5.01 1.72 10.57
N PRO A 228 -5.78 0.63 10.42
CA PRO A 228 -7.24 0.73 10.50
C PRO A 228 -7.77 1.46 11.74
N SER A 229 -7.07 1.34 12.88
CA SER A 229 -7.46 1.97 14.15
C SER A 229 -6.98 3.41 14.33
N ASP A 230 -6.07 3.89 13.48
CA ASP A 230 -5.57 5.27 13.57
C ASP A 230 -6.54 6.27 12.91
N TYR A 231 -7.45 5.81 12.05
CA TYR A 231 -8.42 6.69 11.42
C TYR A 231 -9.53 7.13 12.39
N PRO A 232 -9.94 8.42 12.33
CA PRO A 232 -11.05 8.90 13.14
C PRO A 232 -12.32 8.07 12.90
N GLU A 233 -13.09 7.83 13.97
CA GLU A 233 -14.38 7.11 13.91
C GLU A 233 -14.30 5.67 13.36
N SER A 234 -13.12 5.08 13.32
CA SER A 234 -12.89 3.73 12.78
C SER A 234 -13.50 2.60 13.62
N GLU A 235 -13.76 2.82 14.92
CA GLU A 235 -14.21 1.80 15.86
C GLU A 235 -15.44 1.04 15.35
N THR A 236 -16.47 1.76 14.90
CA THR A 236 -17.68 1.13 14.34
C THR A 236 -17.43 0.26 13.12
N LEU A 237 -16.45 0.64 12.27
CA LEU A 237 -16.10 -0.15 11.09
C LEU A 237 -15.25 -1.36 11.44
N ILE A 238 -14.38 -1.23 12.45
CA ILE A 238 -13.58 -2.34 12.98
C ILE A 238 -14.53 -3.37 13.62
N ASP A 239 -15.46 -2.94 14.46
CA ASP A 239 -16.46 -3.81 15.08
C ASP A 239 -17.29 -4.55 14.02
N ALA A 240 -17.77 -3.84 13.00
CA ALA A 240 -18.53 -4.46 11.91
C ALA A 240 -17.70 -5.48 11.12
N PHE A 241 -16.40 -5.21 10.93
CA PHE A 241 -15.49 -6.14 10.27
C PHE A 241 -15.25 -7.39 11.13
N GLU A 242 -14.99 -7.20 12.44
CA GLU A 242 -14.77 -8.30 13.38
C GLU A 242 -16.03 -9.14 13.57
N ASP A 243 -17.20 -8.52 13.64
CA ASP A 243 -18.50 -9.21 13.71
C ASP A 243 -18.76 -10.09 12.46
N MET A 244 -18.37 -9.61 11.28
CA MET A 244 -18.60 -10.33 10.03
C MET A 244 -17.58 -11.46 9.81
N PHE A 245 -16.30 -11.24 10.14
CA PHE A 245 -15.21 -12.14 9.75
C PHE A 245 -14.51 -12.83 10.91
N ASN A 246 -14.80 -12.46 12.15
CA ASN A 246 -14.18 -12.97 13.38
C ASN A 246 -12.62 -12.83 13.37
N VAL A 247 -12.13 -11.80 12.69
CA VAL A 247 -10.71 -11.40 12.65
C VAL A 247 -10.62 -9.88 12.56
N ALA A 248 -9.54 -9.30 13.05
CA ALA A 248 -9.31 -7.85 12.92
C ALA A 248 -9.00 -7.47 11.46
N PRO A 249 -9.35 -6.23 11.02
CA PRO A 249 -9.01 -5.74 9.69
C PRO A 249 -7.49 -5.61 9.54
N GLY A 250 -6.95 -6.10 8.42
CA GLY A 250 -5.56 -5.89 8.05
C GLY A 250 -5.33 -4.50 7.45
N SER A 251 -4.06 -4.12 7.26
CA SER A 251 -3.62 -2.79 6.81
C SER A 251 -4.37 -2.29 5.56
N TRP A 252 -4.71 -3.18 4.65
CA TRP A 252 -5.32 -2.84 3.36
C TRP A 252 -6.84 -3.00 3.30
N SER A 253 -7.48 -3.50 4.37
CA SER A 253 -8.94 -3.66 4.43
C SER A 253 -9.69 -2.35 4.26
N PRO A 254 -9.29 -1.21 4.89
CA PRO A 254 -9.93 0.08 4.67
C PRO A 254 -9.86 0.57 3.22
N TYR A 255 -8.75 0.31 2.54
CA TYR A 255 -8.54 0.76 1.16
C TYR A 255 -9.44 0.03 0.16
N THR A 256 -9.60 -1.28 0.30
CA THR A 256 -10.52 -2.04 -0.56
C THR A 256 -11.98 -1.74 -0.24
N TYR A 257 -12.32 -1.55 1.05
CA TYR A 257 -13.64 -1.10 1.48
C TYR A 257 -14.00 0.24 0.83
N ASP A 258 -13.14 1.24 0.96
CA ASP A 258 -13.35 2.57 0.39
C ASP A 258 -13.34 2.56 -1.14
N SER A 259 -12.52 1.71 -1.79
CA SER A 259 -12.49 1.59 -3.25
C SER A 259 -13.83 1.11 -3.79
N VAL A 260 -14.48 0.14 -3.14
CA VAL A 260 -15.83 -0.31 -3.52
C VAL A 260 -16.86 0.79 -3.30
N LEU A 261 -16.79 1.50 -2.16
CA LEU A 261 -17.78 2.54 -1.84
C LEU A 261 -17.67 3.77 -2.73
N ILE A 262 -16.46 4.24 -3.04
CA ILE A 262 -16.25 5.41 -3.91
C ILE A 262 -16.62 5.11 -5.36
N LEU A 263 -16.40 3.87 -5.80
CA LEU A 263 -16.84 3.40 -7.12
C LEU A 263 -18.38 3.33 -7.17
N ALA A 264 -19.03 2.82 -6.13
CA ALA A 264 -20.48 2.81 -6.01
C ALA A 264 -21.06 4.24 -6.05
N ASP A 265 -20.48 5.17 -5.28
CA ASP A 265 -20.86 6.59 -5.29
C ASP A 265 -20.70 7.21 -6.69
N ALA A 266 -19.61 6.89 -7.39
CA ALA A 266 -19.38 7.38 -8.76
C ALA A 266 -20.43 6.83 -9.74
N ILE A 267 -20.79 5.55 -9.66
CA ILE A 267 -21.85 4.93 -10.46
C ILE A 267 -23.21 5.60 -10.22
N GLU A 268 -23.54 5.86 -8.96
CA GLU A 268 -24.79 6.55 -8.60
C GLU A 268 -24.80 8.00 -9.15
N ARG A 269 -23.72 8.76 -8.98
CA ARG A 269 -23.61 10.13 -9.48
C ARG A 269 -23.63 10.21 -11.02
N ALA A 270 -22.94 9.30 -11.68
CA ALA A 270 -22.93 9.18 -13.14
C ALA A 270 -24.25 8.64 -13.69
N ASN A 271 -25.03 7.95 -12.87
CA ASN A 271 -26.18 7.14 -13.26
C ASN A 271 -25.85 6.17 -14.43
N SER A 272 -24.60 5.68 -14.49
CA SER A 272 -24.03 4.87 -15.59
C SER A 272 -22.83 4.07 -15.09
N THR A 273 -22.51 2.97 -15.80
CA THR A 273 -21.25 2.25 -15.71
C THR A 273 -20.34 2.52 -16.93
N ASP A 274 -20.76 3.41 -17.83
CA ASP A 274 -19.96 3.81 -18.99
C ASP A 274 -18.63 4.44 -18.55
N ALA A 275 -17.53 4.03 -19.18
CA ALA A 275 -16.18 4.43 -18.80
C ALA A 275 -15.97 5.95 -18.77
N ALA A 276 -16.50 6.69 -19.76
CA ALA A 276 -16.32 8.13 -19.83
C ALA A 276 -17.07 8.83 -18.68
N ALA A 277 -18.31 8.41 -18.42
CA ALA A 277 -19.13 8.97 -17.33
C ALA A 277 -18.55 8.64 -15.95
N LEU A 278 -18.05 7.42 -15.75
CA LEU A 278 -17.39 7.03 -14.49
C LEU A 278 -16.08 7.77 -14.28
N THR A 279 -15.26 7.92 -15.31
CA THR A 279 -14.00 8.67 -15.24
C THR A 279 -14.27 10.12 -14.83
N GLU A 280 -15.27 10.77 -15.41
CA GLU A 280 -15.67 12.14 -15.04
C GLU A 280 -16.18 12.18 -13.59
N ALA A 281 -17.03 11.23 -13.19
CA ALA A 281 -17.57 11.15 -11.84
C ALA A 281 -16.47 10.94 -10.78
N LEU A 282 -15.51 10.04 -11.03
CA LEU A 282 -14.36 9.83 -10.14
C LEU A 282 -13.43 11.04 -10.10
N ALA A 283 -13.04 11.58 -11.25
CA ALA A 283 -12.17 12.76 -11.35
C ALA A 283 -12.76 14.00 -10.66
N SER A 284 -14.08 14.15 -10.67
CA SER A 284 -14.80 15.25 -9.99
C SER A 284 -15.12 14.98 -8.52
N THR A 285 -14.65 13.87 -7.95
CA THR A 285 -14.88 13.53 -6.54
C THR A 285 -14.37 14.65 -5.62
N SER A 286 -15.28 15.20 -4.82
CA SER A 286 -15.00 16.29 -3.88
C SER A 286 -15.88 16.12 -2.63
N GLY A 287 -15.26 16.23 -1.46
CA GLY A 287 -15.96 16.10 -0.18
C GLY A 287 -16.40 14.67 0.16
N TRP A 288 -15.98 13.67 -0.60
CA TRP A 288 -16.16 12.28 -0.25
C TRP A 288 -15.15 11.89 0.85
N SER A 289 -15.63 11.15 1.85
CA SER A 289 -14.80 10.63 2.93
C SER A 289 -15.26 9.22 3.28
N GLY A 290 -14.31 8.31 3.35
CA GLY A 290 -14.53 6.92 3.76
C GLY A 290 -13.78 6.58 5.05
N TRP A 291 -13.50 5.29 5.24
CA TRP A 291 -12.68 4.80 6.35
C TRP A 291 -11.28 5.43 6.34
N THR A 292 -10.68 5.54 5.14
CA THR A 292 -9.34 6.11 4.94
C THR A 292 -9.34 7.65 4.92
N GLY A 293 -10.43 8.30 5.33
CA GLY A 293 -10.57 9.76 5.35
C GLY A 293 -10.94 10.36 4.00
N ALA A 294 -10.69 11.66 3.85
CA ALA A 294 -11.08 12.41 2.66
C ALA A 294 -10.31 11.97 1.40
N VAL A 295 -11.03 11.90 0.30
CA VAL A 295 -10.48 11.50 -1.01
C VAL A 295 -10.77 12.57 -2.06
N ARG A 296 -9.73 12.90 -2.80
CA ARG A 296 -9.76 13.65 -4.05
C ARG A 296 -8.74 13.03 -4.99
N PHE A 297 -9.03 13.02 -6.27
CA PHE A 297 -8.11 12.48 -7.27
C PHE A 297 -7.42 13.58 -8.08
N GLU A 298 -6.17 13.32 -8.46
CA GLU A 298 -5.47 14.10 -9.46
C GLU A 298 -6.01 13.73 -10.84
N THR A 299 -6.41 14.74 -11.63
CA THR A 299 -7.17 14.53 -12.88
C THR A 299 -6.40 13.70 -13.92
N ASN A 300 -5.08 13.88 -14.02
CA ASN A 300 -4.29 13.25 -15.09
C ASN A 300 -3.80 11.84 -14.74
N THR A 301 -3.67 11.52 -13.46
CA THR A 301 -3.06 10.27 -12.99
C THR A 301 -4.05 9.35 -12.28
N GLY A 302 -5.19 9.90 -11.83
CA GLY A 302 -6.13 9.19 -10.96
C GLY A 302 -5.56 8.88 -9.57
N ASN A 303 -4.45 9.48 -9.18
CA ASN A 303 -3.83 9.29 -7.88
C ASN A 303 -4.55 10.10 -6.81
N ARG A 304 -4.64 9.54 -5.60
CA ARG A 304 -5.22 10.25 -4.44
C ARG A 304 -4.38 11.45 -4.00
N LEU A 305 -5.07 12.54 -3.66
CA LEU A 305 -4.49 13.75 -3.07
C LEU A 305 -5.32 14.21 -1.84
N PRO A 306 -4.67 14.52 -0.70
CA PRO A 306 -3.30 14.12 -0.37
C PRO A 306 -3.21 12.60 -0.17
N ALA A 307 -2.03 12.03 -0.41
CA ALA A 307 -1.77 10.64 -0.05
C ALA A 307 -1.44 10.55 1.46
N PRO A 308 -2.06 9.64 2.23
CA PRO A 308 -1.86 9.54 3.66
C PRO A 308 -0.62 8.69 4.01
N VAL A 309 0.57 9.13 3.56
CA VAL A 309 1.82 8.43 3.89
C VAL A 309 2.26 8.76 5.31
N THR A 310 2.59 7.74 6.09
CA THR A 310 3.00 7.87 7.50
C THR A 310 4.23 7.04 7.82
N LEU A 311 4.93 7.44 8.88
CA LEU A 311 5.87 6.59 9.58
C LEU A 311 5.11 5.88 10.71
N ASN A 312 5.24 4.56 10.76
CA ASN A 312 4.56 3.73 11.74
C ASN A 312 5.56 3.02 12.65
N ARG A 313 5.10 2.68 13.83
CA ARG A 313 5.77 1.78 14.78
C ARG A 313 4.87 0.61 15.12
N VAL A 314 5.46 -0.44 15.68
CA VAL A 314 4.73 -1.59 16.18
C VAL A 314 4.49 -1.42 17.68
N THR A 315 3.24 -1.60 18.12
CA THR A 315 2.82 -1.51 19.51
C THR A 315 3.15 -2.80 20.28
N ASP A 316 3.08 -2.77 21.62
CA ASP A 316 3.37 -3.94 22.46
C ASP A 316 2.35 -5.07 22.27
N ASP A 317 1.14 -4.75 21.82
CA ASP A 317 0.10 -5.75 21.47
C ASP A 317 0.21 -6.23 20.01
N GLY A 318 1.28 -5.85 19.31
CA GLY A 318 1.60 -6.37 17.97
C GLY A 318 0.73 -5.79 16.86
N LYS A 319 0.45 -4.49 16.91
CA LYS A 319 -0.28 -3.75 15.86
C LYS A 319 0.56 -2.61 15.33
N PHE A 320 0.32 -2.20 14.11
CA PHE A 320 0.83 -0.93 13.61
C PHE A 320 0.06 0.24 14.21
N THR A 321 0.77 1.33 14.43
CA THR A 321 0.18 2.64 14.71
C THR A 321 1.10 3.73 14.18
N VAL A 322 0.53 4.87 13.79
CA VAL A 322 1.31 6.05 13.40
C VAL A 322 2.22 6.47 14.54
N ASP A 323 3.50 6.72 14.25
CA ASP A 323 4.41 7.26 15.25
C ASP A 323 3.97 8.68 15.63
N SER A 324 3.43 8.82 16.84
CA SER A 324 2.85 10.09 17.32
C SER A 324 3.88 11.21 17.46
N THR A 325 5.14 10.86 17.71
CA THR A 325 6.21 11.84 17.83
C THR A 325 6.62 12.35 16.46
N TRP A 326 6.76 11.45 15.48
CA TRP A 326 6.96 11.81 14.08
C TRP A 326 5.79 12.67 13.58
N ALA A 327 4.55 12.21 13.75
CA ALA A 327 3.35 12.91 13.32
C ALA A 327 3.27 14.33 13.86
N THR A 328 3.56 14.52 15.16
CA THR A 328 3.61 15.85 15.79
C THR A 328 4.70 16.73 15.16
N THR A 329 5.87 16.17 14.88
CA THR A 329 7.02 16.92 14.33
C THR A 329 6.73 17.41 12.91
N VAL A 330 6.09 16.61 12.08
CA VAL A 330 5.78 16.97 10.69
C VAL A 330 4.40 17.64 10.53
N GLY A 331 3.63 17.77 11.60
CA GLY A 331 2.28 18.35 11.55
C GLY A 331 1.27 17.46 10.84
N PHE A 332 1.48 16.14 10.86
CA PHE A 332 0.52 15.20 10.30
C PHE A 332 -0.75 15.17 11.15
N ALA A 333 -1.89 15.36 10.50
CA ALA A 333 -3.22 15.23 11.11
C ALA A 333 -4.14 14.46 10.15
N PHE A 334 -5.07 13.67 10.73
CA PHE A 334 -6.09 12.94 9.98
C PHE A 334 -7.16 13.86 9.39
#